data_3aecba5a871723f0f3d0e6344fadee37
#
_entry.id   3aecba5a871723f0f3d0e6344fadee37
#
_cell.length_a   1.000
_cell.length_b   1.000
_cell.length_c   1.000
_cell.angle_alpha   90.00
_cell.angle_beta   90.00
_cell.angle_gamma   90.00
#
_symmetry.space_group_name_H-M   'P 1'
#
loop_
_entity.id
_entity.type
_entity.pdbx_description
1 polymer ?
#
loop_
_entity_poly.entity_id
_entity_poly.type
_entity_poly.pdbx_seq_one_letter_code
_entity_poly.pdbx_strand_id
1 'polypeptide(L)'
;MAHSLESVPWYGVKGIQMTTELTIGRLANEAGVNVETIRYYQRRGLMAEPDKPTSGHRRYASDAIKRVRFIKRAQVLGFTLDEVGSLLDLDEACACVETRELAAHKLQVIEEKLADLKAMRKALTALLHQCDTGVTKAG
;
A
#
# COMPACT_ATOMS: atom_id res chain seq x y z
N MET A 1 1.85 25.49 -4.83
CA MET A 1 2.84 24.77 -4.03
C MET A 1 2.90 23.34 -4.45
N ALA A 2 3.96 23.01 -5.08
CA ALA A 2 4.22 21.65 -5.49
C ALA A 2 4.60 20.84 -4.27
N HIS A 3 3.64 20.21 -3.68
CA HIS A 3 3.98 19.12 -2.79
C HIS A 3 4.32 17.93 -3.65
N SER A 4 5.56 17.61 -3.63
CA SER A 4 6.10 16.49 -4.33
C SER A 4 5.46 15.20 -3.82
N LEU A 5 4.42 14.78 -4.50
CA LEU A 5 4.04 13.39 -4.51
C LEU A 5 5.21 12.49 -4.91
N GLU A 6 6.26 13.10 -5.45
CA GLU A 6 7.52 12.48 -5.81
C GLU A 6 8.25 11.84 -4.63
N SER A 7 7.95 12.26 -3.39
CA SER A 7 8.60 11.69 -2.22
C SER A 7 7.90 10.48 -1.63
N VAL A 8 6.82 10.01 -2.24
CA VAL A 8 6.10 8.83 -1.75
C VAL A 8 6.62 7.59 -2.47
N PRO A 9 7.48 6.78 -1.82
CA PRO A 9 8.23 5.74 -2.52
C PRO A 9 7.42 4.51 -2.92
N TRP A 10 6.18 4.41 -2.46
CA TRP A 10 5.31 3.31 -2.85
C TRP A 10 4.24 3.71 -3.86
N TYR A 11 4.20 4.98 -4.22
CA TYR A 11 3.23 5.52 -5.17
C TYR A 11 3.71 5.27 -6.60
N GLY A 12 2.81 4.83 -7.46
CA GLY A 12 3.13 4.67 -8.88
C GLY A 12 3.47 6.01 -9.50
N VAL A 13 4.70 6.22 -9.86
CA VAL A 13 5.12 7.44 -10.53
C VAL A 13 4.78 7.32 -12.00
N LYS A 14 3.86 8.16 -12.47
CA LYS A 14 3.61 8.26 -13.90
C LYS A 14 4.82 8.91 -14.57
N GLY A 15 5.38 8.25 -15.55
CA GLY A 15 6.27 8.87 -16.50
C GLY A 15 7.71 8.41 -16.54
N ILE A 16 8.16 7.62 -15.58
CA ILE A 16 9.49 7.05 -15.68
C ILE A 16 9.36 5.55 -15.83
N GLN A 17 9.37 5.12 -17.04
CA GLN A 17 9.33 3.70 -17.35
C GLN A 17 10.74 3.15 -17.28
N MET A 18 11.09 2.62 -16.15
CA MET A 18 12.23 1.73 -16.10
C MET A 18 11.78 0.42 -16.73
N THR A 19 12.30 0.13 -17.89
CA THR A 19 11.89 -1.01 -18.71
C THR A 19 12.51 -2.33 -18.23
N THR A 20 12.47 -2.61 -16.96
CA THR A 20 12.83 -3.94 -16.48
C THR A 20 11.59 -4.78 -16.46
N GLU A 21 11.42 -5.61 -17.45
CA GLU A 21 10.30 -6.55 -17.50
C GLU A 21 10.54 -7.73 -16.56
N LEU A 22 9.55 -7.99 -15.74
CA LEU A 22 9.62 -9.04 -14.73
C LEU A 22 8.61 -10.14 -15.03
N THR A 23 8.97 -11.39 -14.76
CA THR A 23 8.00 -12.47 -14.70
C THR A 23 7.19 -12.33 -13.40
N ILE A 24 6.02 -12.97 -13.34
CA ILE A 24 5.19 -12.94 -12.14
C ILE A 24 5.92 -13.51 -10.92
N GLY A 25 6.73 -14.56 -11.12
CA GLY A 25 7.51 -15.15 -10.04
C GLY A 25 8.55 -14.20 -9.49
N ARG A 26 9.23 -13.47 -10.38
CA ARG A 26 10.21 -12.49 -9.97
C ARG A 26 9.56 -11.27 -9.31
N LEU A 27 8.43 -10.82 -9.87
CA LEU A 27 7.65 -9.76 -9.24
C LEU A 27 7.24 -10.12 -7.81
N ALA A 28 6.74 -11.32 -7.62
CA ALA A 28 6.34 -11.82 -6.30
C ALA A 28 7.51 -11.83 -5.33
N ASN A 29 8.65 -12.34 -5.77
CA ASN A 29 9.86 -12.39 -4.96
C ASN A 29 10.34 -10.99 -4.57
N GLU A 30 10.41 -10.07 -5.53
CA GLU A 30 10.85 -8.69 -5.27
C GLU A 30 9.89 -7.93 -4.37
N ALA A 31 8.60 -8.19 -4.48
CA ALA A 31 7.58 -7.54 -3.66
C ALA A 31 7.39 -8.21 -2.29
N GLY A 32 7.99 -9.37 -2.08
CA GLY A 32 7.87 -10.08 -0.81
C GLY A 32 6.52 -10.75 -0.60
N VAL A 33 5.89 -11.21 -1.68
CA VAL A 33 4.60 -11.90 -1.65
C VAL A 33 4.70 -13.18 -2.48
N ASN A 34 3.70 -14.04 -2.43
CA ASN A 34 3.64 -15.19 -3.32
C ASN A 34 2.86 -14.85 -4.61
N VAL A 35 3.00 -15.70 -5.62
CA VAL A 35 2.36 -15.51 -6.93
C VAL A 35 0.83 -15.45 -6.79
N GLU A 36 0.26 -16.25 -5.92
CA GLU A 36 -1.19 -16.27 -5.70
C GLU A 36 -1.71 -14.94 -5.17
N THR A 37 -0.92 -14.26 -4.36
CA THR A 37 -1.28 -12.92 -3.88
C THR A 37 -1.42 -11.93 -5.04
N ILE A 38 -0.48 -11.98 -5.99
CA ILE A 38 -0.53 -11.13 -7.18
C ILE A 38 -1.78 -11.46 -8.02
N ARG A 39 -2.04 -12.73 -8.25
CA ARG A 39 -3.23 -13.17 -8.98
C ARG A 39 -4.51 -12.74 -8.28
N TYR A 40 -4.53 -12.81 -6.97
CA TYR A 40 -5.67 -12.34 -6.18
C TYR A 40 -5.90 -10.85 -6.37
N TYR A 41 -4.84 -10.04 -6.30
CA TYR A 41 -4.95 -8.61 -6.54
C TYR A 41 -5.44 -8.29 -7.95
N GLN A 42 -5.02 -9.06 -8.93
CA GLN A 42 -5.52 -8.94 -10.30
C GLN A 42 -7.03 -9.24 -10.39
N ARG A 43 -7.46 -10.32 -9.75
CA ARG A 43 -8.89 -10.66 -9.71
C ARG A 43 -9.74 -9.58 -9.02
N ARG A 44 -9.16 -8.91 -8.04
CA ARG A 44 -9.83 -7.82 -7.33
C ARG A 44 -9.74 -6.48 -8.06
N GLY A 45 -9.12 -6.45 -9.22
CA GLY A 45 -8.99 -5.21 -10.00
C GLY A 45 -7.97 -4.21 -9.46
N LEU A 46 -7.12 -4.62 -8.52
CA LEU A 46 -6.09 -3.76 -7.93
C LEU A 46 -4.83 -3.68 -8.77
N MET A 47 -4.65 -4.63 -9.65
CA MET A 47 -3.51 -4.72 -10.56
C MET A 47 -3.98 -5.11 -11.94
N ALA A 48 -3.37 -4.49 -12.94
CA ALA A 48 -3.58 -4.90 -14.32
C ALA A 48 -2.90 -6.25 -14.57
N GLU A 49 -3.56 -7.09 -15.35
CA GLU A 49 -2.96 -8.30 -15.86
C GLU A 49 -2.40 -8.00 -17.26
N PRO A 50 -1.07 -8.09 -17.46
CA PRO A 50 -0.50 -7.85 -18.77
C PRO A 50 -0.96 -8.86 -19.81
N ASP A 51 -0.98 -8.46 -21.06
CA ASP A 51 -1.31 -9.36 -22.15
C ASP A 51 -0.28 -10.49 -22.24
N LYS A 52 -0.77 -11.68 -22.51
CA LYS A 52 0.11 -12.81 -22.73
C LYS A 52 0.78 -12.69 -24.09
N PRO A 53 2.12 -12.68 -24.16
CA PRO A 53 2.81 -12.62 -25.43
C PRO A 53 2.60 -13.93 -26.22
N THR A 54 2.83 -13.89 -27.50
CA THR A 54 2.65 -15.04 -28.41
C THR A 54 3.53 -16.24 -28.00
N SER A 55 4.66 -15.96 -27.34
CA SER A 55 5.54 -16.98 -26.81
C SER A 55 6.11 -16.48 -25.47
N GLY A 56 6.09 -17.34 -24.45
CA GLY A 56 6.66 -17.02 -23.16
C GLY A 56 5.65 -16.61 -22.11
N HIS A 57 6.13 -15.96 -21.08
CA HIS A 57 5.35 -15.55 -19.91
C HIS A 57 4.95 -14.07 -19.99
N ARG A 58 3.87 -13.72 -19.30
CA ARG A 58 3.51 -12.33 -19.12
C ARG A 58 4.63 -11.56 -18.48
N ARG A 59 4.82 -10.31 -18.94
CA ARG A 59 5.86 -9.43 -18.45
C ARG A 59 5.24 -8.27 -17.69
N TYR A 60 5.78 -8.01 -16.51
CA TYR A 60 5.32 -6.94 -15.63
C TYR A 60 6.37 -5.83 -15.60
N ALA A 61 5.92 -4.59 -15.59
CA ALA A 61 6.81 -3.44 -15.41
C ALA A 61 7.32 -3.39 -13.96
N SER A 62 8.48 -2.78 -13.77
CA SER A 62 9.06 -2.61 -12.43
C SER A 62 8.15 -1.83 -11.48
N ASP A 63 7.29 -0.96 -12.00
CA ASP A 63 6.30 -0.23 -11.21
C ASP A 63 5.33 -1.14 -10.48
N ALA A 64 5.10 -2.34 -11.00
CA ALA A 64 4.25 -3.33 -10.36
C ALA A 64 4.77 -3.73 -8.98
N ILE A 65 6.08 -3.72 -8.77
CA ILE A 65 6.68 -4.01 -7.47
C ILE A 65 6.18 -3.01 -6.42
N LYS A 66 6.24 -1.73 -6.77
CA LYS A 66 5.78 -0.65 -5.87
C LYS A 66 4.30 -0.76 -5.57
N ARG A 67 3.52 -1.08 -6.59
CA ARG A 67 2.07 -1.24 -6.45
C ARG A 67 1.72 -2.41 -5.52
N VAL A 68 2.36 -3.55 -5.70
CA VAL A 68 2.14 -4.72 -4.82
C VAL A 68 2.55 -4.41 -3.39
N ARG A 69 3.69 -3.77 -3.20
CA ARG A 69 4.16 -3.37 -1.87
C ARG A 69 3.19 -2.40 -1.18
N PHE A 70 2.68 -1.44 -1.95
CA PHE A 70 1.69 -0.50 -1.43
C PHE A 70 0.42 -1.21 -0.97
N ILE A 71 -0.13 -2.09 -1.80
CA ILE A 71 -1.34 -2.83 -1.47
C ILE A 71 -1.13 -3.67 -0.20
N LYS A 72 -0.02 -4.40 -0.16
CA LYS A 72 0.29 -5.25 1.00
C LYS A 72 0.45 -4.44 2.28
N ARG A 73 1.17 -3.34 2.19
CA ARG A 73 1.39 -2.48 3.35
C ARG A 73 0.10 -1.85 3.85
N ALA A 74 -0.77 -1.43 2.95
CA ALA A 74 -2.07 -0.91 3.32
C ALA A 74 -2.91 -1.96 4.05
N GLN A 75 -2.91 -3.21 3.56
CA GLN A 75 -3.61 -4.30 4.25
C GLN A 75 -3.05 -4.55 5.66
N VAL A 76 -1.73 -4.54 5.80
CA VAL A 76 -1.09 -4.70 7.12
C VAL A 76 -1.51 -3.59 8.07
N LEU A 77 -1.72 -2.38 7.56
CA LEU A 77 -2.19 -1.24 8.35
C LEU A 77 -3.70 -1.28 8.64
N GLY A 78 -4.41 -2.27 8.11
CA GLY A 78 -5.82 -2.46 8.39
C GLY A 78 -6.78 -1.90 7.34
N PHE A 79 -6.28 -1.46 6.20
CA PHE A 79 -7.14 -1.04 5.10
C PHE A 79 -7.73 -2.25 4.39
N THR A 80 -9.00 -2.15 4.02
CA THR A 80 -9.64 -3.15 3.18
C THR A 80 -9.14 -3.02 1.74
N LEU A 81 -9.27 -4.08 0.97
CA LEU A 81 -8.88 -4.03 -0.45
C LEU A 81 -9.72 -3.04 -1.24
N ASP A 82 -11.00 -2.85 -0.88
CA ASP A 82 -11.85 -1.85 -1.51
C ASP A 82 -11.36 -0.43 -1.21
N GLU A 83 -10.95 -0.16 0.02
CA GLU A 83 -10.34 1.12 0.39
C GLU A 83 -9.02 1.34 -0.36
N VAL A 84 -8.21 0.30 -0.48
CA VAL A 84 -6.95 0.37 -1.25
C VAL A 84 -7.24 0.65 -2.73
N GLY A 85 -8.24 -0.02 -3.30
CA GLY A 85 -8.67 0.23 -4.67
C GLY A 85 -9.05 1.68 -4.89
N SER A 86 -9.82 2.25 -3.98
CA SER A 86 -10.20 3.66 -4.06
C SER A 86 -8.99 4.60 -4.01
N LEU A 87 -7.99 4.28 -3.18
CA LEU A 87 -6.76 5.07 -3.11
C LEU A 87 -5.96 5.00 -4.42
N LEU A 88 -5.90 3.82 -5.03
CA LEU A 88 -5.20 3.63 -6.30
C LEU A 88 -5.91 4.35 -7.46
N ASP A 89 -7.24 4.35 -7.45
CA ASP A 89 -8.03 5.06 -8.45
C ASP A 89 -7.80 6.57 -8.39
N LEU A 90 -7.57 7.11 -7.20
CA LEU A 90 -7.25 8.53 -7.03
C LEU A 90 -5.94 8.92 -7.72
N ASP A 91 -4.98 8.02 -7.76
CA ASP A 91 -3.70 8.26 -8.44
C ASP A 91 -3.86 8.32 -9.96
N GLU A 92 -4.81 7.57 -10.49
CA GLU A 92 -5.05 7.46 -11.93
C GLU A 92 -6.05 8.50 -12.44
N ALA A 93 -6.87 9.05 -11.57
CA ALA A 93 -7.93 9.97 -11.93
C ALA A 93 -7.40 11.40 -12.13
N CYS A 94 -8.02 12.12 -13.04
CA CYS A 94 -7.81 13.54 -13.17
C CYS A 94 -8.34 14.27 -11.94
N ALA A 95 -7.68 15.37 -11.57
CA ALA A 95 -8.09 16.20 -10.45
C ALA A 95 -9.43 16.90 -10.73
N CYS A 96 -10.52 16.21 -10.48
CA CYS A 96 -11.86 16.78 -10.52
C CYS A 96 -12.40 16.98 -9.10
N VAL A 97 -13.51 17.66 -8.98
CA VAL A 97 -14.13 17.97 -7.67
C VAL A 97 -14.48 16.67 -6.92
N GLU A 98 -15.05 15.71 -7.62
CA GLU A 98 -15.44 14.43 -7.04
C GLU A 98 -14.23 13.66 -6.51
N THR A 99 -13.14 13.65 -7.26
CA THR A 99 -11.89 13.03 -6.86
C THR A 99 -11.33 13.71 -5.61
N ARG A 100 -11.41 15.03 -5.55
CA ARG A 100 -10.96 15.80 -4.40
C ARG A 100 -11.76 15.47 -3.15
N GLU A 101 -13.08 15.38 -3.26
CA GLU A 101 -13.95 15.01 -2.13
C GLU A 101 -13.66 13.61 -1.63
N LEU A 102 -13.47 12.67 -2.56
CA LEU A 102 -13.10 11.32 -2.20
C LEU A 102 -11.75 11.26 -1.51
N ALA A 103 -10.76 12.01 -2.01
CA ALA A 103 -9.45 12.12 -1.39
C ALA A 103 -9.54 12.69 0.03
N ALA A 104 -10.34 13.74 0.22
CA ALA A 104 -10.54 14.35 1.53
C ALA A 104 -11.17 13.36 2.51
N HIS A 105 -12.16 12.59 2.06
CA HIS A 105 -12.78 11.56 2.88
C HIS A 105 -11.78 10.47 3.28
N LYS A 106 -10.99 9.99 2.33
CA LYS A 106 -9.96 8.98 2.60
C LYS A 106 -8.89 9.49 3.54
N LEU A 107 -8.50 10.76 3.38
CA LEU A 107 -7.54 11.39 4.30
C LEU A 107 -8.09 11.42 5.72
N GLN A 108 -9.36 11.76 5.89
CA GLN A 108 -10.01 11.75 7.20
C GLN A 108 -9.95 10.37 7.84
N VAL A 109 -10.25 9.32 7.09
CA VAL A 109 -10.16 7.93 7.58
C VAL A 109 -8.74 7.59 8.04
N ILE A 110 -7.74 8.01 7.28
CA ILE A 110 -6.33 7.79 7.63
C ILE A 110 -5.97 8.54 8.90
N GLU A 111 -6.40 9.78 9.05
CA GLU A 111 -6.13 10.59 10.24
C GLU A 111 -6.77 9.99 11.49
N GLU A 112 -7.97 9.45 11.38
CA GLU A 112 -8.62 8.74 12.47
C GLU A 112 -7.82 7.50 12.88
N LYS A 113 -7.35 6.71 11.91
CA LYS A 113 -6.50 5.56 12.19
C LYS A 113 -5.18 5.96 12.84
N LEU A 114 -4.59 7.06 12.40
CA LEU A 114 -3.37 7.58 13.02
C LEU A 114 -3.61 8.00 14.47
N ALA A 115 -4.72 8.64 14.76
CA ALA A 115 -5.08 9.02 16.11
C ALA A 115 -5.26 7.79 17.00
N ASP A 116 -5.95 6.77 16.51
CA ASP A 116 -6.15 5.52 17.23
C ASP A 116 -4.84 4.80 17.49
N LEU A 117 -3.97 4.72 16.49
CA LEU A 117 -2.66 4.10 16.62
C LEU A 117 -1.79 4.85 17.65
N LYS A 118 -1.84 6.17 17.65
CA LYS A 118 -1.12 6.99 18.65
C LYS A 118 -1.65 6.72 20.05
N ALA A 119 -2.96 6.62 20.21
CA ALA A 119 -3.58 6.30 21.50
C ALA A 119 -3.16 4.91 21.99
N MET A 120 -3.18 3.92 21.11
CA MET A 120 -2.72 2.57 21.44
C MET A 120 -1.25 2.54 21.81
N ARG A 121 -0.42 3.28 21.07
CA ARG A 121 1.00 3.39 21.39
C ARG A 121 1.21 3.97 22.78
N LYS A 122 0.48 5.02 23.11
CA LYS A 122 0.56 5.66 24.43
C LYS A 122 0.15 4.67 25.53
N ALA A 123 -0.93 3.95 25.33
CA ALA A 123 -1.42 2.96 26.29
C ALA A 123 -0.41 1.84 26.49
N LEU A 124 0.15 1.29 25.42
CA LEU A 124 1.15 0.23 25.48
C LEU A 124 2.44 0.70 26.15
N THR A 125 2.87 1.91 25.85
CA THR A 125 4.04 2.52 26.48
C THR A 125 3.84 2.64 27.99
N ALA A 126 2.67 3.08 28.41
CA ALA A 126 2.33 3.18 29.83
C ALA A 126 2.31 1.81 30.51
N LEU A 127 1.75 0.79 29.83
CA LEU A 127 1.75 -0.58 30.34
C LEU A 127 3.16 -1.13 30.52
N LEU A 128 4.03 -0.92 29.54
CA LEU A 128 5.42 -1.36 29.62
C LEU A 128 6.14 -0.67 30.78
N HIS A 129 5.92 0.62 30.94
CA HIS A 129 6.51 1.35 32.07
C HIS A 129 6.00 0.83 33.40
N GLN A 130 4.72 0.54 33.53
CA GLN A 130 4.14 -0.05 34.75
C GLN A 130 4.71 -1.45 35.02
N CYS A 131 4.88 -2.26 33.99
CA CYS A 131 5.49 -3.58 34.12
C CYS A 131 6.94 -3.49 34.60
N ASP A 132 7.70 -2.57 34.04
CA ASP A 132 9.11 -2.37 34.42
C ASP A 132 9.24 -1.90 35.86
N THR A 133 8.35 -1.03 36.31
CA THR A 133 8.35 -0.57 37.71
C THR A 133 7.68 -1.57 38.64
N GLY A 134 6.70 -2.34 38.14
CA GLY A 134 5.96 -3.34 38.93
C GLY A 134 6.77 -4.59 39.25
N VAL A 135 7.73 -4.95 38.41
CA VAL A 135 8.60 -6.11 38.63
C VAL A 135 9.43 -5.92 39.89
N THR A 136 9.73 -4.69 40.25
CA THR A 136 10.49 -4.39 41.49
C THR A 136 9.62 -4.49 42.72
N LYS A 137 8.32 -4.53 42.61
CA LYS A 137 7.40 -4.65 43.75
C LYS A 137 6.96 -6.07 44.05
N ALA A 138 7.16 -6.98 43.12
CA ALA A 138 6.76 -8.37 43.26
C ALA A 138 7.83 -9.26 43.84
N GLY A 139 8.92 -8.67 44.33
CA GLY A 139 9.98 -9.37 45.00
C GLY A 139 9.66 -9.66 46.43
#